data_7259de3b1b3d0720df4a6bde10125c5a
#
_entry.id   7259de3b1b3d0720df4a6bde10125c5a
#
_cell.length_a   1.000
_cell.length_b   1.000
_cell.length_c   1.000
_cell.angle_alpha   90.00
_cell.angle_beta   90.00
_cell.angle_gamma   90.00
#
_symmetry.space_group_name_H-M   'P 1'
#
loop_
_entity.id
_entity.type
_entity.pdbx_description
1 polymer ?
#
loop_
_entity_poly.entity_id
_entity_poly.type
_entity_poly.pdbx_seq_one_letter_code
_entity_poly.pdbx_strand_id
1 'polypeptide(L)'
;ALLVANHVSWLDGPLMLLTSSRPVRVLAFAGNFQNRWIRRLADLFGVILISSRPKAIVAALQTARQALQNGELVCIFPEGAITRTGQMQAFRPGLLKILEGTGAPVVPVYLDELWGSIFSFQGGRFFWKRPQRWPYPISIFFGRPVANPMDVHQVRQAVQELGAMAVEQRANRASGLARSFVRTCKKRKRGSKIADSLGNELSGGGLLTRSLILRRLLARHVLDDDEPFVGLLLPPSVAGVVANMACALARRVPVNLNYTVTSEVINECI
;
A
#
# COMPACT_ATOMS: atom_id res chain seq x y z
N ALA A 1 12.98 21.20 9.39
CA ALA A 1 12.81 20.33 8.23
C ALA A 1 11.35 20.27 7.81
N LEU A 2 11.08 20.08 6.52
CA LEU A 2 9.73 19.92 5.98
C LEU A 2 9.44 18.42 5.76
N LEU A 3 8.53 17.86 6.53
CA LEU A 3 8.03 16.49 6.34
C LEU A 3 6.95 16.52 5.23
N VAL A 4 7.11 15.71 4.21
CA VAL A 4 6.19 15.64 3.07
C VAL A 4 5.63 14.24 2.95
N ALA A 5 4.33 14.08 3.22
CA ALA A 5 3.68 12.78 3.31
C ALA A 5 2.54 12.60 2.29
N ASN A 6 2.27 11.34 1.91
CA ASN A 6 1.04 10.96 1.21
C ASN A 6 -0.19 11.10 2.13
N HIS A 7 -1.38 11.25 1.54
CA HIS A 7 -2.61 11.52 2.30
C HIS A 7 -3.70 10.49 2.03
N VAL A 8 -3.84 9.51 2.93
CA VAL A 8 -4.74 8.35 2.75
C VAL A 8 -5.88 8.27 3.76
N SER A 9 -5.78 8.98 4.89
CA SER A 9 -6.77 8.89 5.97
C SER A 9 -6.86 10.14 6.84
N TRP A 10 -7.90 10.21 7.64
CA TRP A 10 -8.06 11.23 8.67
C TRP A 10 -7.04 11.12 9.82
N LEU A 11 -6.41 9.95 9.97
CA LEU A 11 -5.40 9.72 11.01
C LEU A 11 -4.00 10.20 10.63
N ASP A 12 -3.77 10.56 9.37
CA ASP A 12 -2.42 10.89 8.89
C ASP A 12 -1.80 12.06 9.68
N GLY A 13 -2.56 13.13 9.90
CA GLY A 13 -2.12 14.27 10.70
C GLY A 13 -1.79 13.88 12.15
N PRO A 14 -2.73 13.30 12.91
CA PRO A 14 -2.48 12.78 14.25
C PRO A 14 -1.28 11.82 14.34
N LEU A 15 -1.11 10.92 13.39
CA LEU A 15 0.03 10.01 13.36
C LEU A 15 1.35 10.75 13.20
N MET A 16 1.40 11.79 12.35
CA MET A 16 2.61 12.60 12.20
C MET A 16 2.99 13.34 13.48
N LEU A 17 2.02 13.74 14.30
CA LEU A 17 2.29 14.34 15.61
C LEU A 17 2.91 13.35 16.60
N LEU A 18 2.59 12.05 16.48
CA LEU A 18 3.04 11.00 17.39
C LEU A 18 4.39 10.36 16.99
N THR A 19 4.88 10.61 15.77
CA THR A 19 6.09 9.93 15.23
C THR A 19 7.40 10.63 15.54
N SER A 20 7.37 11.80 16.15
CA SER A 20 8.57 12.59 16.46
C SER A 20 8.62 12.95 17.94
N SER A 21 9.81 12.90 18.53
CA SER A 21 10.07 13.44 19.87
C SER A 21 10.05 14.98 19.91
N ARG A 22 10.14 15.62 18.73
CA ARG A 22 10.04 17.07 18.56
C ARG A 22 8.64 17.43 18.10
N PRO A 23 8.08 18.58 18.55
CA PRO A 23 6.78 19.06 18.06
C PRO A 23 6.78 19.21 16.54
N VAL A 24 5.75 18.68 15.88
CA VAL A 24 5.54 18.79 14.44
C VAL A 24 4.32 19.67 14.18
N ARG A 25 4.47 20.72 13.38
CA ARG A 25 3.36 21.59 12.99
C ARG A 25 2.74 21.07 11.69
N VAL A 26 1.55 20.52 11.77
CA VAL A 26 0.85 19.95 10.61
C VAL A 26 0.03 21.02 9.91
N LEU A 27 0.12 21.12 8.57
CA LEU A 27 -0.82 21.92 7.79
C LEU A 27 -2.13 21.14 7.60
N ALA A 28 -3.23 21.72 8.05
CA ALA A 28 -4.54 21.09 7.96
C ALA A 28 -5.65 22.05 7.50
N PHE A 29 -6.66 21.52 6.80
CA PHE A 29 -7.76 22.31 6.28
C PHE A 29 -8.66 22.84 7.40
N ALA A 30 -8.84 24.15 7.47
CA ALA A 30 -9.58 24.83 8.53
C ALA A 30 -11.04 24.35 8.66
N GLY A 31 -11.65 23.91 7.56
CA GLY A 31 -13.03 23.38 7.56
C GLY A 31 -13.21 22.13 8.44
N ASN A 32 -12.13 21.40 8.75
CA ASN A 32 -12.16 20.23 9.62
C ASN A 32 -12.19 20.59 11.13
N PHE A 33 -11.95 21.86 11.47
CA PHE A 33 -11.78 22.36 12.84
C PHE A 33 -12.92 23.31 13.26
N GLN A 34 -14.15 23.02 12.84
CA GLN A 34 -15.33 23.83 13.20
C GLN A 34 -15.72 23.65 14.67
N ASN A 35 -15.46 22.49 15.26
CA ASN A 35 -15.70 22.23 16.68
C ASN A 35 -14.67 22.98 17.53
N ARG A 36 -15.14 23.77 18.51
CA ARG A 36 -14.29 24.59 19.39
C ARG A 36 -13.26 23.80 20.20
N TRP A 37 -13.59 22.57 20.57
CA TRP A 37 -12.66 21.69 21.29
C TRP A 37 -11.55 21.15 20.37
N ILE A 38 -11.93 20.74 19.17
CA ILE A 38 -10.95 20.28 18.16
C ILE A 38 -10.04 21.44 17.77
N ARG A 39 -10.56 22.65 17.67
CA ARG A 39 -9.78 23.85 17.37
C ARG A 39 -8.78 24.17 18.50
N ARG A 40 -9.18 24.08 19.77
CA ARG A 40 -8.26 24.24 20.90
C ARG A 40 -7.14 23.22 20.91
N LEU A 41 -7.42 21.96 20.59
CA LEU A 41 -6.41 20.92 20.41
C LEU A 41 -5.47 21.26 19.25
N ALA A 42 -5.99 21.71 18.11
CA ALA A 42 -5.16 22.14 16.99
C ALA A 42 -4.21 23.29 17.37
N ASP A 43 -4.72 24.27 18.11
CA ASP A 43 -3.90 25.39 18.61
C ASP A 43 -2.81 24.89 19.60
N LEU A 44 -3.15 23.96 20.49
CA LEU A 44 -2.20 23.35 21.44
C LEU A 44 -1.08 22.61 20.72
N PHE A 45 -1.38 21.89 19.66
CA PHE A 45 -0.38 21.18 18.85
C PHE A 45 0.26 22.05 17.75
N GLY A 46 -0.04 23.34 17.72
CA GLY A 46 0.53 24.28 16.75
C GLY A 46 0.17 23.98 15.30
N VAL A 47 -1.03 23.39 15.05
CA VAL A 47 -1.51 23.08 13.70
C VAL A 47 -1.68 24.38 12.90
N ILE A 48 -1.12 24.40 11.69
CA ILE A 48 -1.26 25.53 10.77
C ILE A 48 -2.51 25.34 9.93
N LEU A 49 -3.53 26.19 10.18
CA LEU A 49 -4.80 26.08 9.49
C LEU A 49 -4.75 26.75 8.11
N ILE A 50 -5.12 26.00 7.06
CA ILE A 50 -5.23 26.49 5.69
C ILE A 50 -6.69 26.47 5.24
N SER A 51 -7.15 27.50 4.55
CA SER A 51 -8.50 27.54 3.96
C SER A 51 -8.43 27.64 2.43
N SER A 52 -9.57 27.54 1.76
CA SER A 52 -9.66 27.64 0.29
C SER A 52 -9.46 29.06 -0.25
N ARG A 53 -9.46 30.08 0.60
CA ARG A 53 -9.31 31.49 0.17
C ARG A 53 -7.86 31.78 -0.19
N PRO A 54 -7.55 32.38 -1.36
CA PRO A 54 -6.17 32.62 -1.83
C PRO A 54 -5.29 33.34 -0.79
N LYS A 55 -5.79 34.41 -0.17
CA LYS A 55 -5.07 35.15 0.87
C LYS A 55 -4.71 34.26 2.09
N ALA A 56 -5.63 33.38 2.52
CA ALA A 56 -5.39 32.50 3.64
C ALA A 56 -4.43 31.35 3.28
N ILE A 57 -4.40 30.91 2.03
CA ILE A 57 -3.39 29.97 1.55
C ILE A 57 -1.99 30.60 1.68
N VAL A 58 -1.82 31.82 1.15
CA VAL A 58 -0.54 32.55 1.24
C VAL A 58 -0.11 32.72 2.69
N ALA A 59 -1.00 33.16 3.57
CA ALA A 59 -0.71 33.33 5.00
C ALA A 59 -0.29 32.04 5.68
N ALA A 60 -0.96 30.91 5.39
CA ALA A 60 -0.60 29.60 5.94
C ALA A 60 0.78 29.12 5.44
N LEU A 61 1.09 29.34 4.14
CA LEU A 61 2.41 29.01 3.59
C LEU A 61 3.52 29.89 4.20
N GLN A 62 3.25 31.16 4.45
CA GLN A 62 4.18 32.06 5.15
C GLN A 62 4.41 31.63 6.61
N THR A 63 3.36 31.26 7.32
CA THR A 63 3.47 30.71 8.69
C THR A 63 4.31 29.43 8.71
N ALA A 64 4.11 28.54 7.75
CA ALA A 64 4.91 27.32 7.62
C ALA A 64 6.39 27.64 7.31
N ARG A 65 6.66 28.58 6.41
CA ARG A 65 8.02 29.07 6.10
C ARG A 65 8.69 29.63 7.34
N GLN A 66 8.01 30.49 8.09
CA GLN A 66 8.54 31.06 9.33
C GLN A 66 8.87 29.99 10.37
N ALA A 67 8.01 28.98 10.52
CA ALA A 67 8.27 27.84 11.40
C ALA A 67 9.55 27.07 10.99
N LEU A 68 9.75 26.84 9.69
CA LEU A 68 10.99 26.23 9.20
C LEU A 68 12.22 27.08 9.46
N GLN A 69 12.15 28.41 9.29
CA GLN A 69 13.24 29.34 9.59
C GLN A 69 13.59 29.35 11.07
N ASN A 70 12.60 29.16 11.95
CA ASN A 70 12.78 29.00 13.39
C ASN A 70 13.33 27.60 13.77
N GLY A 71 13.64 26.74 12.80
CA GLY A 71 14.16 25.40 13.06
C GLY A 71 13.09 24.36 13.45
N GLU A 72 11.81 24.69 13.37
CA GLU A 72 10.70 23.79 13.70
C GLU A 72 10.52 22.69 12.64
N LEU A 73 9.78 21.61 13.01
CA LEU A 73 9.33 20.59 12.07
C LEU A 73 7.94 20.97 11.55
N VAL A 74 7.81 21.01 10.24
CA VAL A 74 6.52 21.26 9.56
C VAL A 74 6.16 20.04 8.75
N CYS A 75 4.90 19.59 8.79
CA CYS A 75 4.38 18.48 8.00
C CYS A 75 3.29 18.96 7.07
N ILE A 76 3.40 18.58 5.80
CA ILE A 76 2.36 18.85 4.79
C ILE A 76 1.96 17.58 4.04
N PHE A 77 0.72 17.60 3.57
CA PHE A 77 0.15 16.64 2.64
C PHE A 77 -0.06 17.38 1.30
N PRO A 78 0.93 17.38 0.40
CA PRO A 78 0.90 18.26 -0.78
C PRO A 78 -0.14 17.86 -1.83
N GLU A 79 -0.77 16.72 -1.69
CA GLU A 79 -1.95 16.31 -2.48
C GLU A 79 -3.14 17.28 -2.25
N GLY A 80 -3.23 17.87 -1.06
CA GLY A 80 -4.25 18.83 -0.69
C GLY A 80 -5.63 18.25 -0.41
N ALA A 81 -5.78 16.94 -0.48
CA ALA A 81 -6.98 16.19 -0.10
C ALA A 81 -6.63 14.72 0.18
N ILE A 82 -7.42 14.07 1.04
CA ILE A 82 -7.33 12.62 1.24
C ILE A 82 -7.68 11.91 -0.07
N THR A 83 -6.85 10.95 -0.47
CA THR A 83 -7.10 10.16 -1.68
C THR A 83 -8.46 9.47 -1.64
N ARG A 84 -9.14 9.43 -2.77
CA ARG A 84 -10.41 8.71 -2.95
C ARG A 84 -10.24 7.35 -3.62
N THR A 85 -9.07 7.10 -4.18
CA THR A 85 -8.74 5.86 -4.91
C THR A 85 -7.75 4.97 -4.20
N GLY A 86 -7.07 5.48 -3.15
CA GLY A 86 -5.94 4.83 -2.50
C GLY A 86 -4.60 5.09 -3.19
N GLN A 87 -4.62 5.79 -4.32
CA GLN A 87 -3.41 6.16 -5.04
C GLN A 87 -2.96 7.56 -4.63
N MET A 88 -1.65 7.78 -4.58
CA MET A 88 -1.06 9.07 -4.31
C MET A 88 -1.32 10.03 -5.48
N GLN A 89 -1.89 11.19 -5.18
CA GLN A 89 -2.26 12.21 -6.15
C GLN A 89 -1.05 13.06 -6.56
N ALA A 90 -1.26 13.99 -7.50
CA ALA A 90 -0.25 14.97 -7.87
C ALA A 90 0.02 15.94 -6.71
N PHE A 91 1.29 16.32 -6.54
CA PHE A 91 1.69 17.28 -5.51
C PHE A 91 1.49 18.71 -5.99
N ARG A 92 0.94 19.54 -5.13
CA ARG A 92 0.74 20.97 -5.42
C ARG A 92 2.04 21.76 -5.21
N PRO A 93 2.30 22.79 -6.02
CA PRO A 93 3.54 23.56 -5.97
C PRO A 93 3.72 24.38 -4.68
N GLY A 94 2.71 24.48 -3.84
CA GLY A 94 2.76 25.20 -2.57
C GLY A 94 3.90 24.76 -1.64
N LEU A 95 4.33 23.49 -1.74
CA LEU A 95 5.46 23.00 -0.94
C LEU A 95 6.77 23.74 -1.25
N LEU A 96 7.04 24.09 -2.53
CA LEU A 96 8.26 24.85 -2.90
C LEU A 96 8.21 26.27 -2.34
N LYS A 97 7.02 26.89 -2.29
CA LYS A 97 6.85 28.22 -1.70
C LYS A 97 7.13 28.23 -0.19
N ILE A 98 6.87 27.11 0.50
CA ILE A 98 7.24 26.97 1.93
C ILE A 98 8.76 26.90 2.09
N LEU A 99 9.45 26.21 1.19
CA LEU A 99 10.92 25.99 1.26
C LEU A 99 11.73 27.19 0.86
N GLU A 100 11.18 28.07 0.03
CA GLU A 100 11.88 29.21 -0.54
C GLU A 100 12.53 30.10 0.53
N GLY A 101 13.86 30.22 0.46
CA GLY A 101 14.66 31.04 1.41
C GLY A 101 14.79 30.43 2.82
N THR A 102 14.46 29.15 3.04
CA THR A 102 14.58 28.52 4.36
C THR A 102 15.83 27.66 4.52
N GLY A 103 16.39 27.14 3.44
CA GLY A 103 17.47 26.14 3.50
C GLY A 103 17.07 24.81 4.17
N ALA A 104 15.81 24.65 4.52
CA ALA A 104 15.33 23.46 5.22
C ALA A 104 15.26 22.24 4.29
N PRO A 105 15.79 21.08 4.69
CA PRO A 105 15.65 19.87 3.91
C PRO A 105 14.21 19.36 3.91
N VAL A 106 13.82 18.68 2.82
CA VAL A 106 12.57 17.91 2.71
C VAL A 106 12.84 16.48 3.17
N VAL A 107 12.05 15.99 4.10
CA VAL A 107 12.03 14.58 4.49
C VAL A 107 10.78 13.93 3.91
N PRO A 108 10.92 13.07 2.90
CA PRO A 108 9.78 12.33 2.35
C PRO A 108 9.29 11.31 3.38
N VAL A 109 7.97 11.18 3.48
CA VAL A 109 7.30 10.25 4.41
C VAL A 109 6.24 9.47 3.65
N TYR A 110 6.13 8.17 3.92
CA TYR A 110 5.06 7.34 3.38
C TYR A 110 4.29 6.64 4.50
N LEU A 111 2.99 6.89 4.53
CA LEU A 111 2.04 6.27 5.45
C LEU A 111 1.41 5.05 4.76
N ASP A 112 1.63 3.85 5.30
CA ASP A 112 1.17 2.60 4.73
C ASP A 112 0.12 1.92 5.60
N GLU A 113 -0.67 1.05 4.96
CA GLU A 113 -1.73 0.20 5.53
C GLU A 113 -2.95 0.95 6.10
N LEU A 114 -3.02 2.28 5.96
CA LEU A 114 -4.17 3.09 6.38
C LEU A 114 -5.35 3.04 5.39
N TRP A 115 -5.07 2.71 4.11
CA TRP A 115 -6.13 2.49 3.13
C TRP A 115 -6.92 1.22 3.46
N GLY A 116 -8.24 1.33 3.52
CA GLY A 116 -9.11 0.26 4.01
C GLY A 116 -9.52 0.41 5.46
N SER A 117 -8.90 1.31 6.23
CA SER A 117 -9.35 1.66 7.58
C SER A 117 -10.69 2.41 7.54
N ILE A 118 -11.38 2.47 8.67
CA ILE A 118 -12.62 3.26 8.81
C ILE A 118 -12.37 4.75 8.55
N PHE A 119 -11.14 5.22 8.70
CA PHE A 119 -10.71 6.60 8.51
C PHE A 119 -10.31 6.95 7.07
N SER A 120 -10.24 5.97 6.17
CA SER A 120 -9.95 6.17 4.74
C SER A 120 -11.23 6.27 3.91
N PHE A 121 -11.15 6.73 2.66
CA PHE A 121 -12.31 6.83 1.77
C PHE A 121 -12.66 5.52 1.04
N GLN A 122 -11.97 4.43 1.32
CA GLN A 122 -12.27 3.15 0.69
C GLN A 122 -13.75 2.77 0.88
N GLY A 123 -14.40 2.34 -0.20
CA GLY A 123 -15.84 2.04 -0.19
C GLY A 123 -16.74 3.28 -0.29
N GLY A 124 -16.18 4.44 -0.72
CA GLY A 124 -16.93 5.66 -1.03
C GLY A 124 -17.37 6.51 0.17
N ARG A 125 -16.95 6.17 1.39
CA ARG A 125 -17.32 6.90 2.60
C ARG A 125 -16.26 6.79 3.70
N PHE A 126 -16.22 7.78 4.60
CA PHE A 126 -15.44 7.77 5.84
C PHE A 126 -16.30 7.28 7.02
N PHE A 127 -15.65 6.77 8.06
CA PHE A 127 -16.16 6.40 9.39
C PHE A 127 -17.20 5.27 9.40
N TRP A 128 -18.38 5.44 8.89
CA TRP A 128 -19.54 4.55 9.01
C TRP A 128 -19.40 3.27 8.17
N LYS A 129 -18.36 2.46 8.46
CA LYS A 129 -18.09 1.17 7.82
C LYS A 129 -17.46 0.20 8.83
N ARG A 130 -17.65 -1.09 8.60
CA ARG A 130 -17.02 -2.10 9.47
C ARG A 130 -15.53 -2.16 9.21
N PRO A 131 -14.69 -2.22 10.27
CA PRO A 131 -13.26 -2.40 10.11
C PRO A 131 -12.97 -3.76 9.45
N GLN A 132 -12.11 -3.77 8.43
CA GLN A 132 -11.72 -5.01 7.75
C GLN A 132 -10.71 -5.83 8.56
N ARG A 133 -9.97 -5.16 9.45
CA ARG A 133 -8.97 -5.73 10.35
C ARG A 133 -9.05 -5.06 11.71
N TRP A 134 -8.64 -5.78 12.76
CA TRP A 134 -8.48 -5.23 14.09
C TRP A 134 -7.44 -6.05 14.88
N PRO A 135 -6.37 -5.45 15.43
CA PRO A 135 -5.94 -4.06 15.18
C PRO A 135 -5.49 -3.83 13.74
N TYR A 136 -5.49 -2.56 13.29
CA TYR A 136 -4.90 -2.17 12.01
C TYR A 136 -3.39 -2.04 12.17
N PRO A 137 -2.60 -2.75 11.38
CA PRO A 137 -1.18 -2.46 11.29
C PRO A 137 -1.01 -1.11 10.60
N ILE A 138 -0.11 -0.29 11.10
CA ILE A 138 0.27 0.99 10.52
C ILE A 138 1.79 1.01 10.41
N SER A 139 2.30 1.34 9.24
CA SER A 139 3.71 1.52 9.01
C SER A 139 3.98 2.92 8.48
N ILE A 140 4.98 3.59 9.02
CA ILE A 140 5.40 4.93 8.61
C ILE A 140 6.87 4.85 8.21
N PHE A 141 7.14 5.22 6.96
CA PHE A 141 8.47 5.19 6.38
C PHE A 141 8.99 6.61 6.23
N PHE A 142 10.18 6.86 6.75
CA PHE A 142 10.90 8.11 6.57
C PHE A 142 12.05 7.88 5.60
N GLY A 143 12.12 8.72 4.57
CA GLY A 143 13.18 8.66 3.58
C GLY A 143 14.38 9.53 3.94
N ARG A 144 15.40 9.46 3.09
CA ARG A 144 16.57 10.33 3.21
C ARG A 144 16.16 11.78 2.94
N PRO A 145 16.70 12.75 3.69
CA PRO A 145 16.44 14.15 3.43
C PRO A 145 16.89 14.57 2.02
N VAL A 146 16.02 15.28 1.32
CA VAL A 146 16.30 15.89 0.02
C VAL A 146 16.60 17.37 0.26
N ALA A 147 17.83 17.78 -0.01
CA ALA A 147 18.22 19.17 0.08
C ALA A 147 17.84 19.91 -1.21
N ASN A 148 17.25 21.10 -1.08
CA ASN A 148 16.93 21.99 -2.19
C ASN A 148 16.25 21.29 -3.40
N PRO A 149 15.07 20.68 -3.22
CA PRO A 149 14.40 20.01 -4.32
C PRO A 149 14.10 21.01 -5.47
N MET A 150 14.39 20.61 -6.70
CA MET A 150 14.26 21.47 -7.88
C MET A 150 12.77 21.64 -8.25
N ASP A 151 11.97 20.61 -8.06
CA ASP A 151 10.55 20.61 -8.37
C ASP A 151 9.74 19.69 -7.46
N VAL A 152 8.43 19.73 -7.59
CA VAL A 152 7.50 18.90 -6.81
C VAL A 152 7.54 17.43 -7.23
N HIS A 153 7.96 17.13 -8.46
CA HIS A 153 8.01 15.76 -8.99
C HIS A 153 9.12 14.97 -8.32
N GLN A 154 10.29 15.59 -8.08
CA GLN A 154 11.40 14.99 -7.36
C GLN A 154 10.96 14.58 -5.94
N VAL A 155 10.24 15.45 -5.22
CA VAL A 155 9.74 15.16 -3.89
C VAL A 155 8.69 14.05 -3.93
N ARG A 156 7.78 14.11 -4.91
CA ARG A 156 6.75 13.10 -5.09
C ARG A 156 7.36 11.73 -5.40
N GLN A 157 8.37 11.69 -6.26
CA GLN A 157 9.10 10.45 -6.58
C GLN A 157 9.73 9.84 -5.33
N ALA A 158 10.41 10.65 -4.50
CA ALA A 158 10.99 10.17 -3.25
C ALA A 158 9.94 9.56 -2.31
N VAL A 159 8.73 10.13 -2.23
CA VAL A 159 7.62 9.52 -1.46
C VAL A 159 7.11 8.24 -2.12
N GLN A 160 7.06 8.16 -3.46
CA GLN A 160 6.66 6.94 -4.18
C GLN A 160 7.65 5.79 -3.99
N GLU A 161 8.95 6.07 -3.97
CA GLU A 161 9.99 5.07 -3.70
C GLU A 161 9.81 4.44 -2.31
N LEU A 162 9.48 5.24 -1.29
CA LEU A 162 9.12 4.71 0.03
C LEU A 162 7.87 3.83 -0.03
N GLY A 163 6.90 4.19 -0.87
CA GLY A 163 5.72 3.36 -1.12
C GLY A 163 6.07 2.00 -1.72
N ALA A 164 7.03 1.94 -2.65
CA ALA A 164 7.53 0.69 -3.20
C ALA A 164 8.19 -0.18 -2.12
N MET A 165 9.07 0.42 -1.29
CA MET A 165 9.68 -0.25 -0.14
C MET A 165 8.64 -0.77 0.86
N ALA A 166 7.57 -0.02 1.11
CA ALA A 166 6.48 -0.44 1.98
C ALA A 166 5.75 -1.67 1.43
N VAL A 167 5.51 -1.73 0.12
CA VAL A 167 4.91 -2.90 -0.55
C VAL A 167 5.81 -4.12 -0.44
N GLU A 168 7.09 -3.97 -0.67
CA GLU A 168 8.08 -5.05 -0.53
C GLU A 168 8.12 -5.58 0.91
N GLN A 169 8.17 -4.70 1.90
CA GLN A 169 8.14 -5.09 3.31
C GLN A 169 6.85 -5.83 3.68
N ARG A 170 5.70 -5.42 3.14
CA ARG A 170 4.43 -6.15 3.33
C ARG A 170 4.44 -7.51 2.65
N ALA A 171 5.01 -7.60 1.44
CA ALA A 171 5.15 -8.86 0.73
C ALA A 171 5.97 -9.86 1.53
N ASN A 172 7.07 -9.41 2.14
CA ASN A 172 7.92 -10.23 3.02
C ASN A 172 7.20 -10.68 4.30
N ARG A 173 6.27 -9.87 4.84
CA ARG A 173 5.41 -10.27 5.97
C ARG A 173 4.22 -11.15 5.56
N ALA A 174 3.85 -11.14 4.29
CA ALA A 174 2.70 -11.90 3.81
C ALA A 174 2.97 -13.41 3.90
N SER A 175 1.93 -14.16 4.20
CA SER A 175 2.01 -15.61 4.12
C SER A 175 2.24 -16.01 2.66
N GLY A 176 3.27 -16.79 2.38
CA GLY A 176 3.52 -17.31 1.04
C GLY A 176 2.28 -17.98 0.43
N LEU A 177 2.24 -18.06 -0.91
CA LEU A 177 1.10 -18.56 -1.67
C LEU A 177 0.57 -19.90 -1.15
N ALA A 178 1.46 -20.86 -0.91
CA ALA A 178 1.10 -22.19 -0.41
C ALA A 178 0.40 -22.15 0.96
N ARG A 179 0.89 -21.33 1.90
CA ARG A 179 0.27 -21.18 3.24
C ARG A 179 -1.10 -20.49 3.14
N SER A 180 -1.21 -19.46 2.32
CA SER A 180 -2.46 -18.73 2.08
C SER A 180 -3.50 -19.63 1.44
N PHE A 181 -3.11 -20.46 0.47
CA PHE A 181 -3.93 -21.46 -0.17
C PHE A 181 -4.51 -22.46 0.84
N VAL A 182 -3.63 -23.10 1.65
CA VAL A 182 -4.07 -24.07 2.68
C VAL A 182 -5.06 -23.44 3.66
N ARG A 183 -4.76 -22.23 4.16
CA ARG A 183 -5.64 -21.52 5.09
C ARG A 183 -7.00 -21.21 4.48
N THR A 184 -7.03 -20.78 3.22
CA THR A 184 -8.25 -20.42 2.52
C THR A 184 -9.10 -21.64 2.21
N CYS A 185 -8.49 -22.76 1.81
CA CYS A 185 -9.18 -24.03 1.60
C CYS A 185 -9.79 -24.58 2.89
N LYS A 186 -9.06 -24.48 4.01
CA LYS A 186 -9.58 -24.90 5.33
C LYS A 186 -10.77 -24.06 5.81
N LYS A 187 -10.78 -22.74 5.55
CA LYS A 187 -11.91 -21.85 5.90
C LYS A 187 -13.20 -22.20 5.17
N ARG A 188 -13.12 -22.68 3.92
CA ARG A 188 -14.27 -23.07 3.09
C ARG A 188 -14.21 -24.55 2.71
N LYS A 189 -14.02 -25.41 3.70
CA LYS A 189 -13.78 -26.85 3.51
C LYS A 189 -14.90 -27.54 2.69
N ARG A 190 -16.16 -27.21 2.95
CA ARG A 190 -17.33 -27.85 2.32
C ARG A 190 -17.96 -27.04 1.19
N GLY A 191 -17.75 -25.73 1.16
CA GLY A 191 -18.34 -24.86 0.11
C GLY A 191 -17.55 -24.89 -1.18
N SER A 192 -18.22 -24.62 -2.29
CA SER A 192 -17.59 -24.40 -3.60
C SER A 192 -16.49 -23.36 -3.50
N LYS A 193 -15.35 -23.68 -4.09
CA LYS A 193 -14.16 -22.83 -4.08
C LYS A 193 -13.67 -22.49 -5.46
N ILE A 194 -13.83 -23.39 -6.40
CA ILE A 194 -13.45 -23.23 -7.80
C ILE A 194 -14.39 -24.02 -8.68
N ALA A 195 -14.73 -23.45 -9.82
CA ALA A 195 -15.46 -24.11 -10.91
C ALA A 195 -14.85 -23.69 -12.26
N ASP A 196 -15.03 -24.52 -13.29
CA ASP A 196 -14.65 -24.19 -14.66
C ASP A 196 -15.87 -24.24 -15.61
N SER A 197 -15.66 -23.80 -16.85
CA SER A 197 -16.70 -23.79 -17.89
C SER A 197 -17.14 -25.19 -18.35
N LEU A 198 -16.42 -26.25 -17.97
CA LEU A 198 -16.73 -27.63 -18.26
C LEU A 198 -17.63 -28.26 -17.19
N GLY A 199 -18.06 -27.50 -16.20
CA GLY A 199 -18.91 -27.96 -15.11
C GLY A 199 -18.16 -28.67 -13.98
N ASN A 200 -16.82 -28.69 -14.00
CA ASN A 200 -16.06 -29.23 -12.87
C ASN A 200 -16.09 -28.21 -11.72
N GLU A 201 -16.42 -28.70 -10.54
CA GLU A 201 -16.46 -27.90 -9.32
C GLU A 201 -15.77 -28.61 -8.16
N LEU A 202 -14.98 -27.87 -7.36
CA LEU A 202 -14.36 -28.39 -6.15
C LEU A 202 -14.63 -27.51 -4.95
N SER A 203 -14.91 -28.16 -3.84
CA SER A 203 -14.89 -27.51 -2.53
C SER A 203 -13.45 -27.20 -2.09
N GLY A 204 -13.31 -26.32 -1.11
CA GLY A 204 -11.97 -26.04 -0.55
C GLY A 204 -11.27 -27.30 -0.04
N GLY A 205 -11.98 -28.22 0.59
CA GLY A 205 -11.43 -29.51 1.01
C GLY A 205 -11.00 -30.38 -0.18
N GLY A 206 -11.84 -30.51 -1.19
CA GLY A 206 -11.56 -31.28 -2.40
C GLY A 206 -10.36 -30.70 -3.17
N LEU A 207 -10.29 -29.39 -3.33
CA LEU A 207 -9.17 -28.71 -3.98
C LEU A 207 -7.85 -28.94 -3.23
N LEU A 208 -7.84 -28.79 -1.91
CA LEU A 208 -6.64 -29.01 -1.08
C LEU A 208 -6.16 -30.48 -1.18
N THR A 209 -7.09 -31.44 -1.04
CA THR A 209 -6.76 -32.86 -1.10
C THR A 209 -6.16 -33.24 -2.45
N ARG A 210 -6.77 -32.83 -3.56
CA ARG A 210 -6.26 -33.14 -4.91
C ARG A 210 -4.90 -32.50 -5.16
N SER A 211 -4.70 -31.24 -4.71
CA SER A 211 -3.39 -30.57 -4.83
C SER A 211 -2.31 -31.27 -4.00
N LEU A 212 -2.63 -31.81 -2.82
CA LEU A 212 -1.67 -32.55 -1.99
C LEU A 212 -1.34 -33.92 -2.58
N ILE A 213 -2.34 -34.62 -3.14
CA ILE A 213 -2.12 -35.91 -3.85
C ILE A 213 -1.21 -35.66 -5.06
N LEU A 214 -1.58 -34.71 -5.91
CA LEU A 214 -0.78 -34.40 -7.11
C LEU A 214 0.64 -33.97 -6.74
N ARG A 215 0.82 -33.11 -5.71
CA ARG A 215 2.15 -32.76 -5.19
C ARG A 215 2.97 -34.01 -4.87
N ARG A 216 2.36 -35.00 -4.18
CA ARG A 216 3.07 -36.25 -3.80
C ARG A 216 3.46 -37.08 -5.02
N LEU A 217 2.56 -37.16 -6.02
CA LEU A 217 2.84 -37.88 -7.26
C LEU A 217 3.94 -37.21 -8.07
N LEU A 218 3.87 -35.88 -8.24
CA LEU A 218 4.88 -35.11 -8.94
C LEU A 218 6.25 -35.26 -8.27
N ALA A 219 6.36 -35.11 -6.98
CA ALA A 219 7.62 -35.25 -6.24
C ALA A 219 8.19 -36.65 -6.26
N ARG A 220 7.38 -37.68 -6.56
CA ARG A 220 7.78 -39.06 -6.55
C ARG A 220 8.18 -39.61 -7.92
N HIS A 221 7.60 -39.03 -8.98
CA HIS A 221 7.65 -39.62 -10.32
C HIS A 221 8.07 -38.65 -11.44
N VAL A 222 8.12 -37.35 -11.18
CA VAL A 222 8.28 -36.36 -12.23
C VAL A 222 9.34 -35.31 -11.91
N LEU A 223 9.42 -34.84 -10.66
CA LEU A 223 10.27 -33.70 -10.30
C LEU A 223 11.60 -34.18 -9.71
N ASP A 224 12.68 -33.64 -10.24
CA ASP A 224 14.00 -33.77 -9.64
C ASP A 224 14.23 -32.68 -8.57
N ASP A 225 15.17 -32.93 -7.63
CA ASP A 225 15.36 -32.06 -6.47
C ASP A 225 15.94 -30.68 -6.82
N ASP A 226 16.66 -30.57 -7.92
CA ASP A 226 17.35 -29.37 -8.41
C ASP A 226 16.55 -28.53 -9.41
N GLU A 227 15.36 -28.96 -9.84
CA GLU A 227 14.51 -28.24 -10.79
C GLU A 227 13.56 -27.26 -10.10
N PRO A 228 13.84 -25.93 -10.11
CA PRO A 228 13.00 -24.94 -9.44
C PRO A 228 11.71 -24.62 -10.21
N PHE A 229 11.68 -24.83 -11.53
CA PHE A 229 10.57 -24.47 -12.41
C PHE A 229 9.85 -25.72 -12.95
N VAL A 230 8.54 -25.63 -13.12
CA VAL A 230 7.70 -26.69 -13.69
C VAL A 230 6.81 -26.13 -14.77
N GLY A 231 7.04 -26.52 -16.01
CA GLY A 231 6.19 -26.16 -17.14
C GLY A 231 4.81 -26.83 -17.04
N LEU A 232 3.75 -26.06 -17.14
CA LEU A 232 2.38 -26.54 -17.14
C LEU A 232 1.69 -26.19 -18.47
N LEU A 233 1.48 -27.18 -19.32
CA LEU A 233 0.77 -27.04 -20.58
C LEU A 233 -0.70 -27.49 -20.39
N LEU A 234 -1.50 -26.66 -19.75
CA LEU A 234 -2.88 -26.95 -19.38
C LEU A 234 -3.80 -25.76 -19.72
N PRO A 235 -5.03 -26.03 -20.18
CA PRO A 235 -6.01 -24.97 -20.34
C PRO A 235 -6.45 -24.39 -18.99
N PRO A 236 -7.04 -23.17 -18.97
CA PRO A 236 -7.67 -22.60 -17.79
C PRO A 236 -8.81 -23.50 -17.30
N SER A 237 -8.54 -24.25 -16.22
CA SER A 237 -9.46 -25.29 -15.71
C SER A 237 -9.23 -25.53 -14.23
N VAL A 238 -10.14 -26.25 -13.60
CA VAL A 238 -9.99 -26.75 -12.22
C VAL A 238 -8.72 -27.60 -12.11
N ALA A 239 -8.41 -28.41 -13.10
CA ALA A 239 -7.18 -29.22 -13.14
C ALA A 239 -5.92 -28.34 -13.20
N GLY A 240 -5.93 -27.28 -14.01
CA GLY A 240 -4.83 -26.31 -14.08
C GLY A 240 -4.54 -25.65 -12.73
N VAL A 241 -5.59 -25.27 -11.97
CA VAL A 241 -5.41 -24.71 -10.62
C VAL A 241 -4.86 -25.77 -9.65
N VAL A 242 -5.35 -27.01 -9.71
CA VAL A 242 -4.80 -28.12 -8.88
C VAL A 242 -3.32 -28.31 -9.14
N ALA A 243 -2.88 -28.31 -10.42
CA ALA A 243 -1.48 -28.45 -10.82
C ALA A 243 -0.62 -27.26 -10.33
N ASN A 244 -1.06 -26.02 -10.54
CA ASN A 244 -0.38 -24.84 -10.05
C ASN A 244 -0.18 -24.89 -8.52
N MET A 245 -1.21 -25.27 -7.78
CA MET A 245 -1.15 -25.33 -6.32
C MET A 245 -0.30 -26.54 -5.85
N ALA A 246 -0.28 -27.64 -6.58
CA ALA A 246 0.61 -28.78 -6.29
C ALA A 246 2.09 -28.38 -6.41
N CYS A 247 2.46 -27.66 -7.48
CA CYS A 247 3.80 -27.13 -7.66
C CYS A 247 4.19 -26.15 -6.55
N ALA A 248 3.30 -25.18 -6.24
CA ALA A 248 3.54 -24.22 -5.17
C ALA A 248 3.71 -24.89 -3.79
N LEU A 249 2.94 -25.94 -3.50
CA LEU A 249 3.06 -26.75 -2.29
C LEU A 249 4.34 -27.61 -2.28
N ALA A 250 4.90 -27.95 -3.45
CA ALA A 250 6.18 -28.61 -3.62
C ALA A 250 7.37 -27.63 -3.57
N ARG A 251 7.14 -26.32 -3.35
CA ARG A 251 8.15 -25.26 -3.43
C ARG A 251 8.77 -25.11 -4.82
N ARG A 252 8.00 -25.42 -5.86
CA ARG A 252 8.38 -25.22 -7.26
C ARG A 252 7.62 -24.02 -7.82
N VAL A 253 8.18 -23.38 -8.82
CA VAL A 253 7.56 -22.25 -9.54
C VAL A 253 6.82 -22.82 -10.76
N PRO A 254 5.46 -22.79 -10.78
CA PRO A 254 4.71 -23.21 -11.94
C PRO A 254 4.83 -22.16 -13.05
N VAL A 255 5.23 -22.58 -14.24
CA VAL A 255 5.27 -21.77 -15.46
C VAL A 255 4.14 -22.23 -16.36
N ASN A 256 3.08 -21.43 -16.46
CA ASN A 256 1.95 -21.76 -17.33
C ASN A 256 2.32 -21.45 -18.78
N LEU A 257 2.46 -22.48 -19.58
CA LEU A 257 2.76 -22.37 -21.01
C LEU A 257 1.44 -22.15 -21.80
N ASN A 258 1.54 -21.40 -22.89
CA ASN A 258 0.37 -21.16 -23.74
C ASN A 258 0.08 -22.42 -24.59
N TYR A 259 -0.98 -23.12 -24.25
CA TYR A 259 -1.41 -24.35 -24.94
C TYR A 259 -2.04 -24.11 -26.33
N THR A 260 -2.24 -22.85 -26.75
CA THR A 260 -2.85 -22.48 -28.04
C THR A 260 -1.83 -22.15 -29.12
N VAL A 261 -0.54 -22.14 -28.80
CA VAL A 261 0.53 -21.85 -29.77
C VAL A 261 1.13 -23.15 -30.33
N THR A 262 1.92 -23.02 -31.42
CA THR A 262 2.59 -24.15 -32.06
C THR A 262 3.68 -24.74 -31.17
N SER A 263 4.06 -25.99 -31.44
CA SER A 263 5.16 -26.67 -30.73
C SER A 263 6.49 -25.94 -30.85
N GLU A 264 6.74 -25.27 -31.98
CA GLU A 264 7.96 -24.45 -32.18
C GLU A 264 8.06 -23.32 -31.15
N VAL A 265 6.95 -22.56 -30.97
CA VAL A 265 6.91 -21.46 -29.98
C VAL A 265 7.01 -22.00 -28.55
N ILE A 266 6.43 -23.15 -28.26
CA ILE A 266 6.55 -23.77 -26.92
C ILE A 266 8.01 -24.15 -26.66
N ASN A 267 8.70 -24.74 -27.65
CA ASN A 267 10.08 -25.15 -27.52
C ASN A 267 11.07 -23.98 -27.34
N GLU A 268 10.72 -22.80 -27.85
CA GLU A 268 11.46 -21.56 -27.59
C GLU A 268 11.29 -21.03 -26.16
N CYS A 269 10.24 -21.45 -25.46
CA CYS A 269 9.94 -21.02 -24.09
C CYS A 269 10.52 -21.98 -23.01
N ILE A 270 10.97 -23.17 -23.42
CA ILE A 270 11.55 -24.19 -22.55
C ILE A 270 13.07 -24.18 -22.66
#